data_ca4253d9015a6c9a44687b07c0e116fe
#
_entry.id   ca4253d9015a6c9a44687b07c0e116fe
#
_cell.length_a   1.000
_cell.length_b   1.000
_cell.length_c   1.000
_cell.angle_alpha   90.00
_cell.angle_beta   90.00
_cell.angle_gamma   90.00
#
_symmetry.space_group_name_H-M   'P 1'
#
loop_
_entity.id
_entity.type
_entity.pdbx_description
1 polymer ?
#
loop_
_entity_poly.entity_id
_entity_poly.type
_entity_poly.pdbx_seq_one_letter_code
_entity_poly.pdbx_strand_id
1 'polypeptide(L)'
;MFKYPIDVEDIPQEELRELFLHWQKIKGDRIMPRRADFRPSDVPKLLPYILLADVENDPRRYRFRLIGTATTRAMSRDVTGQYLETVPGTADMKERWDWIVENKIPYLYQGKLVWSEKSFLEYFALGLPFSEDGQNVNQIMYGLYYMLPKDRRTIPPQ
;
A
#
# COMPACT_ATOMS: atom_id res chain seq x y z
N MET A 1 -1.82 1.81 -14.74
CA MET A 1 -1.46 0.39 -14.92
C MET A 1 -1.85 -0.38 -13.66
N PHE A 2 -2.58 -1.44 -13.83
CA PHE A 2 -3.06 -2.31 -12.74
C PHE A 2 -2.70 -3.74 -13.12
N LYS A 3 -1.67 -4.30 -12.47
CA LYS A 3 -1.10 -5.59 -12.87
C LYS A 3 -1.28 -6.66 -11.79
N TYR A 4 -1.76 -7.82 -12.19
CA TYR A 4 -1.91 -9.02 -11.39
C TYR A 4 -2.03 -10.25 -12.31
N PRO A 5 -1.53 -11.44 -11.91
CA PRO A 5 -0.61 -11.65 -10.80
C PRO A 5 0.73 -10.97 -11.08
N ILE A 6 1.58 -10.88 -10.06
CA ILE A 6 2.90 -10.26 -10.21
C ILE A 6 4.00 -11.17 -9.70
N ASP A 7 5.16 -11.01 -10.31
CA ASP A 7 6.42 -11.56 -9.84
C ASP A 7 7.33 -10.42 -9.37
N VAL A 8 8.39 -10.75 -8.66
CA VAL A 8 9.31 -9.74 -8.14
C VAL A 8 9.92 -8.88 -9.26
N GLU A 9 10.15 -9.46 -10.44
CA GLU A 9 10.70 -8.75 -11.59
C GLU A 9 9.77 -7.67 -12.14
N ASP A 10 8.49 -7.75 -11.85
CA ASP A 10 7.51 -6.74 -12.28
C ASP A 10 7.61 -5.45 -11.49
N ILE A 11 8.28 -5.48 -10.34
CA ILE A 11 8.33 -4.35 -9.40
C ILE A 11 9.62 -3.56 -9.65
N PRO A 12 9.52 -2.28 -10.11
CA PRO A 12 10.73 -1.53 -10.47
C PRO A 12 11.54 -1.01 -9.30
N GLN A 13 10.91 -0.77 -8.13
CA GLN A 13 11.60 -0.19 -6.99
C GLN A 13 12.16 -1.28 -6.08
N GLU A 14 13.42 -1.11 -5.67
CA GLU A 14 14.08 -2.06 -4.78
C GLU A 14 13.33 -2.22 -3.45
N GLU A 15 12.86 -1.11 -2.87
CA GLU A 15 12.15 -1.12 -1.60
C GLU A 15 10.86 -1.92 -1.68
N LEU A 16 10.11 -1.78 -2.77
CA LEU A 16 8.88 -2.53 -2.97
C LEU A 16 9.16 -4.00 -3.28
N ARG A 17 10.25 -4.30 -4.01
CA ARG A 17 10.68 -5.69 -4.22
C ARG A 17 11.01 -6.37 -2.90
N GLU A 18 11.76 -5.70 -2.03
CA GLU A 18 12.10 -6.25 -0.71
C GLU A 18 10.84 -6.52 0.12
N LEU A 19 9.87 -5.61 0.07
CA LEU A 19 8.61 -5.78 0.79
C LEU A 19 7.83 -6.98 0.25
N PHE A 20 7.77 -7.14 -1.06
CA PHE A 20 7.09 -8.28 -1.69
C PHE A 20 7.73 -9.60 -1.29
N LEU A 21 9.06 -9.69 -1.35
CA LEU A 21 9.79 -10.90 -0.96
C LEU A 21 9.60 -11.21 0.52
N HIS A 22 9.58 -10.18 1.36
CA HIS A 22 9.32 -10.37 2.79
C HIS A 22 7.91 -10.91 3.04
N TRP A 23 6.91 -10.36 2.33
CA TRP A 23 5.54 -10.84 2.42
C TRP A 23 5.44 -12.32 2.01
N GLN A 24 6.10 -12.70 0.93
CA GLN A 24 6.15 -14.10 0.49
C GLN A 24 6.80 -15.00 1.54
N LYS A 25 7.86 -14.54 2.15
CA LYS A 25 8.57 -15.28 3.19
C LYS A 25 7.69 -15.53 4.42
N ILE A 26 7.02 -14.50 4.93
CA ILE A 26 6.20 -14.65 6.13
C ILE A 26 4.90 -15.40 5.86
N LYS A 27 4.42 -15.37 4.62
CA LYS A 27 3.27 -16.16 4.19
C LYS A 27 3.56 -17.67 4.23
N GLY A 28 4.74 -18.05 3.79
CA GLY A 28 5.11 -19.46 3.65
C GLY A 28 4.20 -20.19 2.68
N ASP A 29 3.70 -21.34 3.08
CA ASP A 29 2.82 -22.16 2.23
C ASP A 29 1.34 -21.74 2.31
N ARG A 30 1.01 -20.77 3.13
CA ARG A 30 -0.37 -20.26 3.25
C ARG A 30 -0.72 -19.36 2.08
N ILE A 31 -2.00 -19.06 1.92
CA ILE A 31 -2.46 -18.10 0.90
C ILE A 31 -2.03 -16.68 1.25
N MET A 32 -2.10 -16.34 2.52
CA MET A 32 -1.78 -15.02 3.05
C MET A 32 -1.15 -15.14 4.43
N PRO A 33 -0.29 -14.19 4.82
CA PRO A 33 0.21 -14.13 6.18
C PRO A 33 -0.84 -13.53 7.12
N ARG A 34 -0.63 -13.70 8.43
CA ARG A 34 -1.36 -12.97 9.46
C ARG A 34 -0.59 -11.69 9.81
N ARG A 35 -1.29 -10.71 10.37
CA ARG A 35 -0.64 -9.47 10.80
C ARG A 35 0.49 -9.74 11.80
N ALA A 36 0.32 -10.71 12.70
CA ALA A 36 1.32 -11.06 13.70
C ALA A 36 2.61 -11.64 13.09
N ASP A 37 2.55 -12.16 11.85
CA ASP A 37 3.73 -12.67 11.16
C ASP A 37 4.65 -11.55 10.68
N PHE A 38 4.12 -10.34 10.55
CA PHE A 38 4.87 -9.17 10.12
C PHE A 38 5.41 -8.42 11.33
N ARG A 39 6.73 -8.40 11.46
CA ARG A 39 7.41 -7.66 12.53
C ARG A 39 8.16 -6.48 11.91
N PRO A 40 7.76 -5.24 12.24
CA PRO A 40 8.41 -4.05 11.68
C PRO A 40 9.93 -4.03 11.87
N SER A 41 10.42 -4.60 12.98
CA SER A 41 11.85 -4.65 13.27
C SER A 41 12.65 -5.50 12.27
N ASP A 42 11.99 -6.37 11.50
CA ASP A 42 12.66 -7.17 10.47
C ASP A 42 12.95 -6.35 9.21
N VAL A 43 12.22 -5.26 8.99
CA VAL A 43 12.31 -4.44 7.78
C VAL A 43 12.27 -2.94 8.10
N PRO A 44 13.16 -2.44 8.99
CA PRO A 44 13.06 -1.05 9.45
C PRO A 44 13.21 -0.02 8.33
N LYS A 45 13.99 -0.33 7.30
CA LYS A 45 14.20 0.58 6.17
C LYS A 45 12.98 0.73 5.29
N LEU A 46 12.02 -0.22 5.36
CA LEU A 46 10.82 -0.20 4.52
C LEU A 46 9.66 0.54 5.17
N LEU A 47 9.72 0.80 6.47
CA LEU A 47 8.61 1.40 7.21
C LEU A 47 8.10 2.73 6.64
N PRO A 48 8.97 3.63 6.14
CA PRO A 48 8.48 4.87 5.53
C PRO A 48 7.55 4.66 4.34
N TYR A 49 7.65 3.53 3.66
CA TYR A 49 6.88 3.22 2.45
C TYR A 49 5.60 2.43 2.73
N ILE A 50 5.34 2.09 3.99
CA ILE A 50 4.25 1.17 4.34
C ILE A 50 3.01 1.95 4.78
N LEU A 51 1.87 1.51 4.27
CA LEU A 51 0.55 1.91 4.74
C LEU A 51 -0.22 0.64 5.10
N LEU A 52 -0.88 0.63 6.26
CA LEU A 52 -1.78 -0.45 6.66
C LEU A 52 -3.20 0.06 6.73
N ALA A 53 -4.13 -0.71 6.18
CA ALA A 53 -5.55 -0.44 6.25
C ALA A 53 -6.29 -1.64 6.84
N ASP A 54 -7.18 -1.36 7.79
CA ASP A 54 -8.09 -2.37 8.31
C ASP A 54 -9.29 -2.50 7.36
N VAL A 55 -9.73 -3.74 7.15
CA VAL A 55 -10.93 -4.04 6.36
C VAL A 55 -12.07 -4.32 7.33
N GLU A 56 -13.09 -3.48 7.26
CA GLU A 56 -14.34 -3.66 8.03
C GLU A 56 -15.43 -4.14 7.09
N ASN A 57 -16.37 -4.91 7.63
CA ASN A 57 -17.46 -5.49 6.85
C ASN A 57 -18.81 -5.07 7.42
N ASP A 58 -19.85 -5.14 6.58
CA ASP A 58 -21.25 -4.89 6.93
C ASP A 58 -21.53 -3.46 7.40
N PRO A 59 -21.27 -2.41 6.61
CA PRO A 59 -20.78 -2.41 5.22
C PRO A 59 -19.25 -2.48 5.11
N ARG A 60 -18.75 -2.80 3.91
CA ARG A 60 -17.33 -2.83 3.63
C ARG A 60 -16.74 -1.43 3.69
N ARG A 61 -15.80 -1.22 4.61
CA ARG A 61 -15.09 0.04 4.79
C ARG A 61 -13.61 -0.24 5.05
N TYR A 62 -12.80 0.76 4.78
CA TYR A 62 -11.35 0.69 4.99
C TYR A 62 -10.93 1.83 5.89
N ARG A 63 -10.23 1.48 6.98
CA ARG A 63 -9.72 2.46 7.92
C ARG A 63 -8.20 2.50 7.83
N PHE A 64 -7.63 3.69 7.68
CA PHE A 64 -6.18 3.84 7.73
C PHE A 64 -5.69 3.53 9.13
N ARG A 65 -4.94 2.44 9.29
CA ARG A 65 -4.42 1.99 10.56
C ARG A 65 -3.05 2.58 10.86
N LEU A 66 -2.17 2.62 9.85
CA LEU A 66 -0.82 3.13 9.95
C LEU A 66 -0.43 3.71 8.60
N ILE A 67 0.24 4.87 8.62
CA ILE A 67 0.69 5.54 7.41
C ILE A 67 2.15 5.90 7.59
N GLY A 68 3.00 5.40 6.67
CA GLY A 68 4.42 5.71 6.67
C GLY A 68 4.72 7.15 6.29
N THR A 69 5.91 7.61 6.64
CA THR A 69 6.29 9.02 6.45
C THR A 69 6.33 9.45 4.99
N ALA A 70 6.62 8.54 4.04
CA ALA A 70 6.62 8.88 2.62
C ALA A 70 5.21 9.31 2.17
N THR A 71 4.18 8.60 2.60
CA THR A 71 2.79 8.94 2.27
C THR A 71 2.34 10.21 2.97
N THR A 72 2.66 10.37 4.25
CA THR A 72 2.31 11.59 5.00
C THR A 72 2.90 12.83 4.32
N ARG A 73 4.15 12.75 3.86
CA ARG A 73 4.78 13.85 3.12
C ARG A 73 4.09 14.11 1.77
N ALA A 74 3.74 13.06 1.05
CA ALA A 74 3.08 13.19 -0.26
C ALA A 74 1.70 13.81 -0.11
N MET A 75 0.94 13.42 0.91
CA MET A 75 -0.40 13.93 1.17
C MET A 75 -0.40 15.28 1.89
N SER A 76 0.72 15.66 2.49
CA SER A 76 0.86 16.86 3.32
C SER A 76 -0.03 16.84 4.58
N ARG A 77 -0.44 15.65 5.01
CA ARG A 77 -1.23 15.45 6.23
C ARG A 77 -1.24 13.97 6.63
N ASP A 78 -1.57 13.72 7.88
CA ASP A 78 -1.74 12.37 8.42
C ASP A 78 -3.24 12.07 8.52
N VAL A 79 -3.69 11.04 7.81
CA VAL A 79 -5.08 10.59 7.81
C VAL A 79 -5.28 9.30 8.61
N THR A 80 -4.31 8.91 9.45
CA THR A 80 -4.42 7.73 10.30
C THR A 80 -5.71 7.77 11.12
N GLY A 81 -6.41 6.67 11.15
CA GLY A 81 -7.68 6.52 11.85
C GLY A 81 -8.91 6.93 11.05
N GLN A 82 -8.74 7.61 9.91
CA GLN A 82 -9.85 8.00 9.06
C GLN A 82 -10.25 6.86 8.13
N TYR A 83 -11.49 6.91 7.66
CA TYR A 83 -11.97 5.98 6.64
C TYR A 83 -11.62 6.48 5.24
N LEU A 84 -11.37 5.55 4.34
CA LEU A 84 -10.98 5.86 2.96
C LEU A 84 -11.95 6.85 2.31
N GLU A 85 -13.26 6.62 2.43
CA GLU A 85 -14.28 7.45 1.82
C GLU A 85 -14.34 8.88 2.37
N THR A 86 -13.75 9.14 3.53
CA THR A 86 -13.71 10.50 4.09
C THR A 86 -12.51 11.31 3.60
N VAL A 87 -11.58 10.68 2.88
CA VAL A 87 -10.41 11.36 2.34
C VAL A 87 -10.68 11.74 0.90
N PRO A 88 -10.64 13.03 0.55
CA PRO A 88 -10.91 13.46 -0.84
C PRO A 88 -9.96 12.83 -1.85
N GLY A 89 -10.48 12.51 -3.03
CA GLY A 89 -9.68 11.99 -4.13
C GLY A 89 -9.38 10.50 -4.10
N THR A 90 -10.05 9.73 -3.23
CA THR A 90 -9.79 8.29 -3.07
C THR A 90 -10.83 7.38 -3.73
N ALA A 91 -11.76 7.93 -4.48
CA ALA A 91 -12.86 7.14 -5.04
C ALA A 91 -12.40 5.97 -5.91
N ASP A 92 -11.37 6.18 -6.73
CA ASP A 92 -10.80 5.14 -7.59
C ASP A 92 -10.00 4.09 -6.80
N MET A 93 -9.52 4.43 -5.61
CA MET A 93 -8.79 3.48 -4.76
C MET A 93 -9.69 2.39 -4.22
N LYS A 94 -10.93 2.74 -3.88
CA LYS A 94 -11.86 1.78 -3.32
C LYS A 94 -12.06 0.58 -4.23
N GLU A 95 -12.11 0.79 -5.52
CA GLU A 95 -12.24 -0.28 -6.51
C GLU A 95 -11.10 -1.29 -6.42
N ARG A 96 -9.87 -0.80 -6.32
CA ARG A 96 -8.69 -1.67 -6.22
C ARG A 96 -8.60 -2.35 -4.86
N TRP A 97 -9.03 -1.68 -3.81
CA TRP A 97 -9.03 -2.26 -2.46
C TRP A 97 -10.13 -3.33 -2.34
N ASP A 98 -11.29 -3.10 -2.93
CA ASP A 98 -12.32 -4.14 -3.03
C ASP A 98 -11.81 -5.34 -3.83
N TRP A 99 -11.06 -5.08 -4.89
CA TRP A 99 -10.49 -6.15 -5.72
C TRP A 99 -9.56 -7.08 -4.93
N ILE A 100 -8.66 -6.53 -4.11
CA ILE A 100 -7.69 -7.36 -3.37
C ILE A 100 -8.39 -8.15 -2.26
N VAL A 101 -9.44 -7.60 -1.66
CA VAL A 101 -10.24 -8.32 -0.67
C VAL A 101 -10.92 -9.53 -1.31
N GLU A 102 -11.40 -9.39 -2.52
CA GLU A 102 -12.08 -10.47 -3.24
C GLU A 102 -11.11 -11.50 -3.82
N ASN A 103 -9.98 -11.05 -4.36
CA ASN A 103 -9.06 -11.92 -5.10
C ASN A 103 -7.93 -12.50 -4.25
N LYS A 104 -7.58 -11.88 -3.15
CA LYS A 104 -6.66 -12.43 -2.13
C LYS A 104 -5.25 -12.67 -2.62
N ILE A 105 -4.82 -11.95 -3.64
CA ILE A 105 -3.46 -12.00 -4.20
C ILE A 105 -2.90 -10.59 -4.34
N PRO A 106 -1.56 -10.44 -4.31
CA PRO A 106 -0.94 -9.14 -4.52
C PRO A 106 -1.20 -8.55 -5.89
N TYR A 107 -1.12 -7.24 -5.98
CA TYR A 107 -1.12 -6.51 -7.25
C TYR A 107 -0.14 -5.35 -7.21
N LEU A 108 0.20 -4.85 -8.39
CA LEU A 108 0.98 -3.63 -8.54
C LEU A 108 0.16 -2.62 -9.33
N TYR A 109 0.07 -1.40 -8.81
CA TYR A 109 -0.63 -0.31 -9.47
C TYR A 109 0.33 0.86 -9.67
N GLN A 110 0.24 1.48 -10.83
CA GLN A 110 0.94 2.73 -11.13
C GLN A 110 -0.09 3.76 -11.56
N GLY A 111 -0.06 4.92 -10.92
CA GLY A 111 -0.99 5.99 -11.22
C GLY A 111 -0.50 7.33 -10.72
N LYS A 112 -1.39 8.32 -10.75
CA LYS A 112 -1.09 9.67 -10.29
C LYS A 112 -1.77 9.94 -8.97
N LEU A 113 -1.07 10.65 -8.09
CA LEU A 113 -1.61 11.07 -6.82
C LEU A 113 -2.62 12.20 -7.04
N VAL A 114 -3.89 11.92 -6.78
CA VAL A 114 -4.99 12.86 -7.02
C VAL A 114 -5.71 13.30 -5.74
N TRP A 115 -5.28 12.85 -4.58
CA TRP A 115 -5.92 13.13 -3.29
C TRP A 115 -5.32 14.34 -2.56
N SER A 116 -4.33 15.01 -3.17
CA SER A 116 -3.65 16.15 -2.55
C SER A 116 -3.38 17.23 -3.58
N GLU A 117 -2.85 18.37 -3.11
CA GLU A 117 -2.39 19.47 -3.98
C GLU A 117 -1.22 19.04 -4.88
N LYS A 118 -0.61 17.88 -4.61
CA LYS A 118 0.51 17.32 -5.36
C LYS A 118 0.03 16.32 -6.41
N SER A 119 -1.07 16.64 -7.09
CA SER A 119 -1.73 15.74 -8.04
C SER A 119 -0.87 15.30 -9.22
N PHE A 120 0.27 15.93 -9.43
CA PHE A 120 1.20 15.56 -10.51
C PHE A 120 2.23 14.50 -10.10
N LEU A 121 2.20 14.01 -8.86
CA LEU A 121 3.09 12.96 -8.44
C LEU A 121 2.59 11.62 -8.96
N GLU A 122 3.45 10.92 -9.68
CA GLU A 122 3.20 9.52 -10.01
C GLU A 122 3.62 8.66 -8.82
N TYR A 123 2.94 7.53 -8.66
CA TYR A 123 3.29 6.61 -7.59
C TYR A 123 3.05 5.17 -7.99
N PHE A 124 3.72 4.28 -7.28
CA PHE A 124 3.48 2.85 -7.35
C PHE A 124 2.89 2.39 -6.03
N ALA A 125 1.89 1.53 -6.11
CA ALA A 125 1.26 0.90 -4.95
C ALA A 125 1.34 -0.62 -5.10
N LEU A 126 2.05 -1.26 -4.19
CA LEU A 126 2.10 -2.72 -4.07
C LEU A 126 1.09 -3.14 -3.02
N GLY A 127 0.01 -3.78 -3.44
CA GLY A 127 -1.03 -4.27 -2.53
C GLY A 127 -0.72 -5.68 -2.05
N LEU A 128 -0.75 -5.88 -0.74
CA LEU A 128 -0.42 -7.15 -0.10
C LEU A 128 -1.52 -7.51 0.91
N PRO A 129 -2.27 -8.59 0.68
CA PRO A 129 -3.37 -8.96 1.57
C PRO A 129 -2.88 -9.72 2.79
N PHE A 130 -3.57 -9.51 3.92
CA PHE A 130 -3.34 -10.23 5.19
C PHE A 130 -4.67 -10.82 5.68
N SER A 131 -4.59 -11.96 6.35
CA SER A 131 -5.78 -12.66 6.85
C SER A 131 -5.50 -13.34 8.17
N GLU A 132 -6.37 -13.11 9.16
CA GLU A 132 -6.30 -13.81 10.45
C GLU A 132 -6.84 -15.24 10.37
N ASP A 133 -7.85 -15.47 9.53
CA ASP A 133 -8.51 -16.79 9.43
C ASP A 133 -8.01 -17.63 8.24
N GLY A 134 -7.11 -17.08 7.41
CA GLY A 134 -6.59 -17.75 6.22
C GLY A 134 -7.51 -17.74 5.02
N GLN A 135 -8.70 -17.15 5.14
CA GLN A 135 -9.70 -17.11 4.07
C GLN A 135 -10.13 -15.70 3.70
N ASN A 136 -10.37 -14.84 4.70
CA ASN A 136 -10.89 -13.51 4.51
C ASN A 136 -9.81 -12.46 4.77
N VAL A 137 -9.68 -11.50 3.86
CA VAL A 137 -8.75 -10.40 4.03
C VAL A 137 -9.29 -9.45 5.10
N ASN A 138 -8.54 -9.26 6.17
CA ASN A 138 -8.92 -8.34 7.26
C ASN A 138 -8.00 -7.13 7.36
N GLN A 139 -6.84 -7.18 6.71
CA GLN A 139 -5.95 -6.03 6.55
C GLN A 139 -5.30 -6.05 5.19
N ILE A 140 -4.98 -4.86 4.68
CA ILE A 140 -4.21 -4.70 3.46
C ILE A 140 -2.98 -3.87 3.79
N MET A 141 -1.81 -4.37 3.39
CA MET A 141 -0.58 -3.59 3.46
C MET A 141 -0.28 -3.04 2.07
N TYR A 142 0.02 -1.75 2.00
CA TYR A 142 0.47 -1.13 0.76
C TYR A 142 1.92 -0.69 0.92
N GLY A 143 2.75 -1.07 -0.04
CA GLY A 143 4.03 -0.43 -0.26
C GLY A 143 3.82 0.71 -1.24
N LEU A 144 4.12 1.93 -0.83
CA LEU A 144 3.85 3.12 -1.64
C LEU A 144 5.17 3.82 -1.95
N TYR A 145 5.43 3.99 -3.23
CA TYR A 145 6.62 4.68 -3.72
C TYR A 145 6.21 5.85 -4.60
N TYR A 146 6.58 7.06 -4.20
CA TYR A 146 6.22 8.29 -4.91
C TYR A 146 7.38 8.74 -5.77
N MET A 147 7.08 9.03 -7.05
CA MET A 147 8.07 9.51 -8.00
C MET A 147 7.97 11.03 -8.11
N LEU A 148 9.07 11.71 -7.82
CA LEU A 148 9.09 13.17 -7.95
C LEU A 148 9.16 13.55 -9.44
N PRO A 149 8.51 14.66 -9.85
CA PRO A 149 8.71 15.23 -11.17
C PRO A 149 10.19 15.56 -11.42
N LYS A 150 10.63 15.51 -12.67
CA LYS A 150 12.04 15.74 -13.04
C LYS A 150 12.57 17.08 -12.55
N ASP A 151 11.75 18.13 -12.61
CA ASP A 151 12.10 19.46 -12.12
C ASP A 151 12.36 19.48 -10.61
N ARG A 152 11.64 18.68 -9.85
CA ARG A 152 11.84 18.58 -8.40
C ARG A 152 13.07 17.76 -8.01
N ARG A 153 13.53 16.88 -8.89
CA ARG A 153 14.74 16.08 -8.61
C ARG A 153 16.00 16.93 -8.62
N THR A 154 15.97 18.06 -9.29
CA THR A 154 17.10 18.99 -9.37
C THR A 154 17.08 20.02 -8.25
N ILE A 155 16.01 20.06 -7.46
CA ILE A 155 15.88 20.97 -6.32
C ILE A 155 16.38 20.24 -5.07
N PRO A 156 17.31 20.85 -4.27
CA PRO A 156 17.76 20.21 -3.05
C PRO A 156 16.61 19.87 -2.11
N PRO A 157 16.71 18.77 -1.37
CA PRO A 157 15.68 18.43 -0.38
C PRO A 157 15.55 19.53 0.66
N GLN A 158 14.32 19.85 0.99
CA GLN A 158 14.01 20.85 2.00
C GLN A 158 13.72 20.20 3.34
#